data_2ca9f8bb99d3ba0411a55305abfce3bc
#
_entry.id   2ca9f8bb99d3ba0411a55305abfce3bc
#
_cell.length_a   1.000
_cell.length_b   1.000
_cell.length_c   1.000
_cell.angle_alpha   90.00
_cell.angle_beta   90.00
_cell.angle_gamma   90.00
#
_symmetry.space_group_name_H-M   'P 1'
#
loop_
_entity.id
_entity.type
_entity.pdbx_description
1 polymer ?
#
loop_
_entity_poly.entity_id
_entity_poly.type
_entity_poly.pdbx_seq_one_letter_code
_entity_poly.pdbx_strand_id
1 'polypeptide(L)'
;MKQQQSTNIHSHKILILDFGSQYTQLIARRIREIGVYCEIYSCECSAEDIEQFAPNGIILSGGPETVTSGDTPRAPQIVFDLGVPVLGICYGLQTMTAQLGGKVESSDHREFGYAQIRARGHSKLLAGIEDHVSEEGYGLLDVWMSHGDRVVDMPDGFMLIASSDGAPVAGIANEEKAFYGLQFHPEVTHTKQGGRILSRFVLDICGCEALWTASNIIEDSIQSVRAMVGSDQVVLGLSGGVDSSVVAALLYKAIGDQLTCVFVDTGLLRLHEGDQVMATFAEHMGVKVIRVNAEQRYLDALNGVSDPEQKRKIIGNLFVEIFDEEAEKLTDAKWLAQGTIYPDVIESAGSKSGKAHLIKSHHNVGGLPEDMTLKLVEPLRELFKDEVRKLGLELGLPSEMIFRHPFPGPGLGVRILGEVKKQYADLLRQADAIFIEELYRHELYDKVSQAFAVFLPVKSVGVMGDGRRYDYVIALRAVETIDFMTARWAHLPYEFLDVVSRRIINEVPGISRVAYDISGKPPATIEWE
;
A
#
# COMPACT_ATOMS: atom_id res chain seq x y z
N MET A 1 -39.58 -6.33 11.49
CA MET A 1 -38.25 -5.95 10.96
C MET A 1 -37.61 -7.24 10.45
N LYS A 2 -37.44 -7.38 9.14
CA LYS A 2 -36.68 -8.49 8.56
C LYS A 2 -35.22 -8.28 8.99
N GLN A 3 -34.66 -9.25 9.71
CA GLN A 3 -33.20 -9.32 9.86
C GLN A 3 -32.60 -9.36 8.44
N GLN A 4 -31.93 -8.29 8.02
CA GLN A 4 -31.03 -8.34 6.88
C GLN A 4 -29.96 -9.36 7.25
N GLN A 5 -29.96 -10.50 6.57
CA GLN A 5 -28.83 -11.44 6.63
C GLN A 5 -27.62 -10.66 6.11
N SER A 6 -26.60 -10.51 6.93
CA SER A 6 -25.35 -9.89 6.50
C SER A 6 -24.78 -10.68 5.33
N THR A 7 -24.44 -9.99 4.28
CA THR A 7 -23.77 -10.57 3.13
C THR A 7 -22.40 -11.05 3.60
N ASN A 8 -22.11 -12.34 3.49
CA ASN A 8 -20.77 -12.85 3.81
C ASN A 8 -19.79 -12.45 2.69
N ILE A 9 -18.99 -11.42 2.96
CA ILE A 9 -18.02 -10.86 2.00
C ILE A 9 -16.89 -11.83 1.65
N HIS A 10 -16.68 -12.89 2.44
CA HIS A 10 -15.68 -13.94 2.24
C HIS A 10 -16.27 -15.21 1.58
N SER A 11 -17.55 -15.22 1.19
CA SER A 11 -18.17 -16.38 0.55
C SER A 11 -17.60 -16.70 -0.83
N HIS A 12 -17.11 -15.67 -1.54
CA HIS A 12 -16.45 -15.78 -2.83
C HIS A 12 -15.01 -15.28 -2.70
N LYS A 13 -14.04 -16.14 -2.93
CA LYS A 13 -12.62 -15.82 -2.66
C LYS A 13 -11.66 -16.52 -3.59
N ILE A 14 -10.61 -15.80 -3.93
CA ILE A 14 -9.50 -16.26 -4.78
C ILE A 14 -8.24 -16.46 -3.93
N LEU A 15 -7.60 -17.59 -4.09
CA LEU A 15 -6.28 -17.85 -3.50
C LEU A 15 -5.20 -17.49 -4.52
N ILE A 16 -4.19 -16.75 -4.09
CA ILE A 16 -3.01 -16.42 -4.89
C ILE A 16 -1.81 -17.12 -4.26
N LEU A 17 -1.14 -17.98 -5.02
CA LEU A 17 0.11 -18.60 -4.59
C LEU A 17 1.29 -17.77 -5.07
N ASP A 18 2.12 -17.33 -4.11
CA ASP A 18 3.29 -16.49 -4.36
C ASP A 18 4.55 -17.33 -4.62
N PHE A 19 5.11 -17.16 -5.80
CA PHE A 19 6.39 -17.76 -6.21
C PHE A 19 7.55 -16.75 -6.13
N GLY A 20 7.39 -15.68 -5.37
CA GLY A 20 8.42 -14.65 -5.16
C GLY A 20 8.39 -13.50 -6.18
N SER A 21 7.29 -13.29 -6.89
CA SER A 21 7.15 -12.19 -7.82
C SER A 21 6.95 -10.86 -7.09
N GLN A 22 7.65 -9.83 -7.55
CA GLN A 22 7.36 -8.45 -7.14
C GLN A 22 5.93 -7.98 -7.51
N TYR A 23 5.24 -8.69 -8.41
CA TYR A 23 3.89 -8.34 -8.87
C TYR A 23 2.78 -9.10 -8.15
N THR A 24 3.09 -10.01 -7.20
CA THR A 24 2.05 -10.82 -6.52
C THR A 24 1.03 -9.94 -5.79
N GLN A 25 1.48 -8.93 -5.07
CA GLN A 25 0.57 -7.99 -4.40
C GLN A 25 -0.29 -7.19 -5.40
N LEU A 26 0.24 -6.94 -6.61
CA LEU A 26 -0.52 -6.25 -7.65
C LEU A 26 -1.65 -7.14 -8.20
N ILE A 27 -1.41 -8.47 -8.35
CA ILE A 27 -2.48 -9.42 -8.67
C ILE A 27 -3.60 -9.32 -7.63
N ALA A 28 -3.26 -9.38 -6.32
CA ALA A 28 -4.24 -9.29 -5.26
C ALA A 28 -5.04 -7.97 -5.32
N ARG A 29 -4.38 -6.84 -5.53
CA ARG A 29 -5.05 -5.53 -5.69
C ARG A 29 -6.02 -5.53 -6.86
N ARG A 30 -5.65 -6.11 -8.02
CA ARG A 30 -6.56 -6.22 -9.17
C ARG A 30 -7.80 -7.06 -8.88
N ILE A 31 -7.64 -8.18 -8.15
CA ILE A 31 -8.79 -9.01 -7.74
C ILE A 31 -9.71 -8.23 -6.79
N ARG A 32 -9.14 -7.48 -5.83
CA ARG A 32 -9.89 -6.62 -4.91
C ARG A 32 -10.58 -5.46 -5.62
N GLU A 33 -9.96 -4.88 -6.65
CA GLU A 33 -10.59 -3.86 -7.51
C GLU A 33 -11.80 -4.40 -8.28
N ILE A 34 -11.81 -5.70 -8.63
CA ILE A 34 -12.95 -6.40 -9.22
C ILE A 34 -14.10 -6.60 -8.21
N GLY A 35 -13.81 -6.44 -6.93
CA GLY A 35 -14.77 -6.58 -5.83
C GLY A 35 -14.84 -7.99 -5.25
N VAL A 36 -13.78 -8.78 -5.36
CA VAL A 36 -13.72 -10.14 -4.81
C VAL A 36 -12.58 -10.25 -3.79
N TYR A 37 -12.88 -10.94 -2.68
CA TYR A 37 -11.88 -11.19 -1.65
C TYR A 37 -10.76 -12.12 -2.16
N CYS A 38 -9.52 -11.88 -1.74
CA CYS A 38 -8.40 -12.78 -2.04
C CYS A 38 -7.35 -12.75 -0.94
N GLU A 39 -6.59 -13.83 -0.81
CA GLU A 39 -5.42 -13.91 0.05
C GLU A 39 -4.20 -14.40 -0.72
N ILE A 40 -3.02 -14.04 -0.23
CA ILE A 40 -1.73 -14.46 -0.77
C ILE A 40 -1.13 -15.48 0.20
N TYR A 41 -0.89 -16.70 -0.28
CA TYR A 41 -0.17 -17.74 0.43
C TYR A 41 1.17 -18.02 -0.25
N SER A 42 2.15 -18.46 0.52
CA SER A 42 3.40 -19.00 -0.04
C SER A 42 3.09 -20.23 -0.90
N CYS A 43 3.82 -20.42 -1.99
CA CYS A 43 3.76 -21.66 -2.78
C CYS A 43 4.17 -22.91 -1.97
N GLU A 44 4.79 -22.74 -0.79
CA GLU A 44 5.16 -23.81 0.14
C GLU A 44 4.05 -24.09 1.18
N CYS A 45 2.85 -23.48 1.09
CA CYS A 45 1.75 -23.75 2.00
C CYS A 45 1.28 -25.20 1.93
N SER A 46 0.68 -25.68 3.00
CA SER A 46 0.19 -27.05 3.06
C SER A 46 -1.08 -27.27 2.24
N ALA A 47 -1.38 -28.51 1.89
CA ALA A 47 -2.64 -28.86 1.24
C ALA A 47 -3.84 -28.53 2.15
N GLU A 48 -3.69 -28.75 3.45
CA GLU A 48 -4.70 -28.47 4.45
C GLU A 48 -5.05 -26.98 4.51
N ASP A 49 -4.04 -26.08 4.40
CA ASP A 49 -4.27 -24.64 4.38
C ASP A 49 -5.13 -24.23 3.17
N ILE A 50 -4.85 -24.82 2.00
CA ILE A 50 -5.60 -24.56 0.77
C ILE A 50 -7.04 -25.08 0.87
N GLU A 51 -7.23 -26.28 1.39
CA GLU A 51 -8.55 -26.88 1.60
C GLU A 51 -9.36 -26.08 2.62
N GLN A 52 -8.74 -25.65 3.71
CA GLN A 52 -9.39 -24.83 4.73
C GLN A 52 -9.77 -23.46 4.19
N PHE A 53 -8.93 -22.87 3.36
CA PHE A 53 -9.27 -21.62 2.70
C PHE A 53 -10.48 -21.76 1.77
N ALA A 54 -10.70 -22.94 1.15
CA ALA A 54 -11.79 -23.25 0.25
C ALA A 54 -12.00 -22.19 -0.86
N PRO A 55 -11.01 -22.02 -1.77
CA PRO A 55 -11.07 -20.99 -2.81
C PRO A 55 -12.09 -21.33 -3.90
N ASN A 56 -12.70 -20.29 -4.51
CA ASN A 56 -13.49 -20.44 -5.74
C ASN A 56 -12.59 -20.53 -6.99
N GLY A 57 -11.34 -20.09 -6.91
CA GLY A 57 -10.34 -20.18 -7.94
C GLY A 57 -8.95 -19.90 -7.39
N ILE A 58 -7.91 -20.35 -8.10
CA ILE A 58 -6.52 -20.20 -7.68
C ILE A 58 -5.74 -19.47 -8.78
N ILE A 59 -4.90 -18.50 -8.38
CA ILE A 59 -3.95 -17.82 -9.27
C ILE A 59 -2.54 -18.19 -8.84
N LEU A 60 -1.73 -18.70 -9.78
CA LEU A 60 -0.30 -18.95 -9.60
C LEU A 60 0.45 -17.72 -10.11
N SER A 61 1.16 -17.03 -9.24
CA SER A 61 1.87 -15.78 -9.58
C SER A 61 3.08 -16.02 -10.48
N GLY A 62 3.70 -14.96 -10.95
CA GLY A 62 5.05 -14.99 -11.51
C GLY A 62 6.09 -15.37 -10.45
N GLY A 63 7.34 -15.49 -10.87
CA GLY A 63 8.49 -15.76 -10.00
C GLY A 63 9.81 -15.47 -10.70
N PRO A 64 10.90 -15.26 -9.93
CA PRO A 64 12.22 -14.97 -10.49
C PRO A 64 12.98 -16.24 -10.93
N GLU A 65 12.52 -17.42 -10.51
CA GLU A 65 13.19 -18.68 -10.71
C GLU A 65 12.89 -19.30 -12.09
N THR A 66 13.62 -20.35 -12.45
CA THR A 66 13.38 -21.17 -13.65
C THR A 66 12.81 -22.52 -13.28
N VAL A 67 11.79 -23.00 -13.99
CA VAL A 67 11.25 -24.35 -13.76
C VAL A 67 12.12 -25.47 -14.33
N THR A 68 13.17 -25.14 -15.08
CA THR A 68 14.06 -26.12 -15.73
C THR A 68 15.13 -26.67 -14.79
N SER A 69 15.37 -26.06 -13.63
CA SER A 69 16.26 -26.58 -12.58
C SER A 69 15.51 -27.49 -11.60
N GLY A 70 16.24 -28.45 -11.00
CA GLY A 70 15.61 -29.52 -10.21
C GLY A 70 15.03 -29.13 -8.87
N ASP A 71 15.46 -28.00 -8.27
CA ASP A 71 15.07 -27.56 -6.92
C ASP A 71 14.46 -26.16 -6.97
N THR A 72 13.31 -26.07 -7.66
CA THR A 72 12.61 -24.80 -7.85
C THR A 72 11.18 -24.86 -7.31
N PRO A 73 10.61 -23.71 -6.87
CA PRO A 73 9.27 -23.65 -6.28
C PRO A 73 8.22 -24.31 -7.19
N ARG A 74 7.36 -25.13 -6.60
CA ARG A 74 6.25 -25.81 -7.28
C ARG A 74 4.94 -25.52 -6.56
N ALA A 75 3.84 -25.56 -7.31
CA ALA A 75 2.52 -25.51 -6.68
C ALA A 75 2.26 -26.82 -5.93
N PRO A 76 1.64 -26.81 -4.74
CA PRO A 76 1.13 -28.02 -4.11
C PRO A 76 0.21 -28.80 -5.07
N GLN A 77 0.34 -30.13 -5.12
CA GLN A 77 -0.44 -30.95 -6.06
C GLN A 77 -1.96 -30.75 -5.92
N ILE A 78 -2.43 -30.50 -4.70
CA ILE A 78 -3.84 -30.25 -4.41
C ILE A 78 -4.44 -29.13 -5.26
N VAL A 79 -3.64 -28.16 -5.71
CA VAL A 79 -4.08 -27.06 -6.60
C VAL A 79 -4.73 -27.59 -7.89
N PHE A 80 -4.20 -28.69 -8.42
CA PHE A 80 -4.69 -29.30 -9.66
C PHE A 80 -5.75 -30.39 -9.43
N ASP A 81 -5.93 -30.81 -8.18
CA ASP A 81 -6.84 -31.89 -7.81
C ASP A 81 -8.12 -31.36 -7.13
N LEU A 82 -8.14 -30.10 -6.69
CA LEU A 82 -9.25 -29.49 -5.94
C LEU A 82 -10.52 -29.27 -6.80
N GLY A 83 -10.38 -29.28 -8.13
CA GLY A 83 -11.51 -29.09 -9.05
C GLY A 83 -12.01 -27.66 -9.21
N VAL A 84 -11.22 -26.66 -8.80
CA VAL A 84 -11.51 -25.24 -9.00
C VAL A 84 -10.72 -24.68 -10.18
N PRO A 85 -11.16 -23.58 -10.82
CA PRO A 85 -10.40 -22.92 -11.88
C PRO A 85 -9.00 -22.47 -11.43
N VAL A 86 -8.01 -22.62 -12.32
CA VAL A 86 -6.61 -22.20 -12.07
C VAL A 86 -6.13 -21.29 -13.18
N LEU A 87 -5.50 -20.17 -12.81
CA LEU A 87 -4.81 -19.26 -13.74
C LEU A 87 -3.32 -19.16 -13.38
N GLY A 88 -2.44 -19.65 -14.25
CA GLY A 88 -0.99 -19.46 -14.13
C GLY A 88 -0.51 -18.21 -14.88
N ILE A 89 0.23 -17.33 -14.22
CA ILE A 89 0.80 -16.10 -14.79
C ILE A 89 2.33 -16.25 -14.83
N CYS A 90 2.94 -16.12 -16.00
CA CYS A 90 4.39 -16.17 -16.23
C CYS A 90 5.01 -17.47 -15.64
N TYR A 91 5.73 -17.40 -14.52
CA TYR A 91 6.23 -18.59 -13.83
C TYR A 91 5.10 -19.55 -13.44
N GLY A 92 3.94 -19.03 -13.04
CA GLY A 92 2.75 -19.85 -12.74
C GLY A 92 2.27 -20.67 -13.93
N LEU A 93 2.29 -20.15 -15.16
CA LEU A 93 2.06 -20.93 -16.38
C LEU A 93 3.12 -22.02 -16.53
N GLN A 94 4.40 -21.67 -16.35
CA GLN A 94 5.51 -22.58 -16.58
C GLN A 94 5.50 -23.75 -15.57
N THR A 95 5.27 -23.46 -14.27
CA THR A 95 5.20 -24.50 -13.24
C THR A 95 3.99 -25.40 -13.45
N MET A 96 2.82 -24.85 -13.81
CA MET A 96 1.63 -25.62 -14.16
C MET A 96 1.90 -26.53 -15.37
N THR A 97 2.52 -26.00 -16.42
CA THR A 97 2.87 -26.76 -17.62
C THR A 97 3.79 -27.95 -17.27
N ALA A 98 4.87 -27.69 -16.52
CA ALA A 98 5.82 -28.73 -16.14
C ALA A 98 5.20 -29.81 -15.24
N GLN A 99 4.36 -29.43 -14.29
CA GLN A 99 3.72 -30.36 -13.36
C GLN A 99 2.62 -31.21 -14.03
N LEU A 100 2.00 -30.71 -15.09
CA LEU A 100 0.95 -31.43 -15.82
C LEU A 100 1.48 -32.23 -17.03
N GLY A 101 2.83 -32.34 -17.18
CA GLY A 101 3.45 -33.19 -18.19
C GLY A 101 3.82 -32.51 -19.50
N GLY A 102 3.69 -31.18 -19.58
CA GLY A 102 4.23 -30.38 -20.68
C GLY A 102 5.73 -30.10 -20.52
N LYS A 103 6.30 -29.30 -21.41
CA LYS A 103 7.74 -29.01 -21.44
C LYS A 103 8.01 -27.50 -21.48
N VAL A 104 8.93 -27.06 -20.62
CA VAL A 104 9.46 -25.71 -20.56
C VAL A 104 10.96 -25.75 -20.84
N GLU A 105 11.46 -24.83 -21.62
CA GLU A 105 12.88 -24.69 -21.94
C GLU A 105 13.36 -23.28 -21.65
N SER A 106 14.63 -23.17 -21.25
CA SER A 106 15.29 -21.87 -21.17
C SER A 106 15.49 -21.31 -22.59
N SER A 107 15.20 -20.03 -22.77
CA SER A 107 15.32 -19.37 -24.06
C SER A 107 16.54 -18.47 -24.10
N ASP A 108 17.31 -18.54 -25.19
CA ASP A 108 18.39 -17.59 -25.51
C ASP A 108 17.83 -16.17 -25.82
N HIS A 109 16.54 -16.08 -26.18
CA HIS A 109 15.82 -14.84 -26.39
C HIS A 109 14.92 -14.53 -25.20
N ARG A 110 15.39 -13.61 -24.36
CA ARG A 110 14.61 -13.11 -23.23
C ARG A 110 13.67 -12.01 -23.73
N GLU A 111 12.40 -12.05 -23.30
CA GLU A 111 11.43 -11.00 -23.60
C GLU A 111 11.11 -10.19 -22.34
N PHE A 112 11.51 -8.92 -22.35
CA PHE A 112 11.19 -7.96 -21.29
C PHE A 112 10.59 -6.71 -21.91
N GLY A 113 9.42 -6.30 -21.42
CA GLY A 113 8.76 -5.09 -21.83
C GLY A 113 7.53 -5.33 -22.70
N TYR A 114 7.23 -4.33 -23.51
CA TYR A 114 6.07 -4.36 -24.41
C TYR A 114 6.20 -5.43 -25.50
N ALA A 115 5.13 -6.18 -25.66
CA ALA A 115 4.97 -7.12 -26.77
C ALA A 115 3.53 -7.09 -27.28
N GLN A 116 3.37 -7.44 -28.57
CA GLN A 116 2.06 -7.66 -29.14
C GLN A 116 1.86 -9.16 -29.39
N ILE A 117 0.76 -9.70 -28.86
CA ILE A 117 0.42 -11.11 -29.02
C ILE A 117 -0.84 -11.27 -29.86
N ARG A 118 -0.90 -12.37 -30.60
CA ARG A 118 -2.14 -12.82 -31.25
C ARG A 118 -3.00 -13.57 -30.26
N ALA A 119 -4.14 -13.00 -29.91
CA ALA A 119 -5.16 -13.65 -29.08
C ALA A 119 -6.08 -14.54 -29.95
N ARG A 120 -6.31 -15.77 -29.49
CA ARG A 120 -7.24 -16.69 -30.13
C ARG A 120 -8.56 -16.67 -29.37
N GLY A 121 -9.57 -16.03 -29.94
CA GLY A 121 -10.87 -15.76 -29.31
C GLY A 121 -11.77 -16.98 -29.06
N HIS A 122 -11.27 -18.21 -29.22
CA HIS A 122 -12.04 -19.44 -29.00
C HIS A 122 -11.97 -19.98 -27.55
N SER A 123 -11.14 -19.34 -26.69
CA SER A 123 -11.12 -19.67 -25.26
C SER A 123 -12.10 -18.80 -24.48
N LYS A 124 -12.69 -19.33 -23.39
CA LYS A 124 -13.53 -18.54 -22.49
C LYS A 124 -12.77 -17.34 -21.92
N LEU A 125 -11.49 -17.51 -21.62
CA LEU A 125 -10.67 -16.44 -21.00
C LEU A 125 -10.47 -15.23 -21.93
N LEU A 126 -10.17 -15.45 -23.22
CA LEU A 126 -9.80 -14.40 -24.18
C LEU A 126 -10.90 -14.05 -25.20
N ALA A 127 -12.07 -14.68 -25.15
CA ALA A 127 -13.14 -14.42 -26.12
C ALA A 127 -13.54 -12.93 -26.17
N GLY A 128 -13.41 -12.31 -27.35
CA GLY A 128 -13.75 -10.89 -27.57
C GLY A 128 -12.90 -9.89 -26.75
N ILE A 129 -11.69 -10.29 -26.33
CA ILE A 129 -10.71 -9.40 -25.69
C ILE A 129 -9.57 -9.18 -26.66
N GLU A 130 -9.48 -7.95 -27.18
CA GLU A 130 -8.47 -7.52 -28.15
C GLU A 130 -8.28 -6.00 -28.04
N ASP A 131 -7.08 -5.51 -28.33
CA ASP A 131 -6.77 -4.08 -28.46
C ASP A 131 -6.92 -3.63 -29.91
N HIS A 132 -6.53 -4.51 -30.86
CA HIS A 132 -6.54 -4.27 -32.29
C HIS A 132 -6.97 -5.53 -33.04
N VAL A 133 -7.38 -5.36 -34.27
CA VAL A 133 -7.60 -6.45 -35.22
C VAL A 133 -6.58 -6.30 -36.37
N SER A 134 -5.85 -7.38 -36.67
CA SER A 134 -4.89 -7.37 -37.77
C SER A 134 -5.59 -7.27 -39.15
N GLU A 135 -4.85 -6.95 -40.20
CA GLU A 135 -5.38 -6.95 -41.57
C GLU A 135 -5.96 -8.30 -41.99
N GLU A 136 -5.50 -9.39 -41.37
CA GLU A 136 -5.95 -10.75 -41.62
C GLU A 136 -7.15 -11.15 -40.71
N GLY A 137 -7.67 -10.22 -39.89
CA GLY A 137 -8.84 -10.43 -39.02
C GLY A 137 -8.51 -11.12 -37.70
N TYR A 138 -7.28 -11.14 -37.23
CA TYR A 138 -6.89 -11.70 -35.94
C TYR A 138 -6.93 -10.66 -34.83
N GLY A 139 -7.41 -11.04 -33.64
CA GLY A 139 -7.32 -10.21 -32.42
C GLY A 139 -5.87 -10.09 -31.92
N LEU A 140 -5.44 -8.87 -31.66
CA LEU A 140 -4.11 -8.55 -31.11
C LEU A 140 -4.27 -7.88 -29.75
N LEU A 141 -3.38 -8.25 -28.82
CA LEU A 141 -3.29 -7.66 -27.48
C LEU A 141 -1.91 -7.05 -27.25
N ASP A 142 -1.91 -5.85 -26.71
CA ASP A 142 -0.73 -5.15 -26.22
C ASP A 142 -0.47 -5.59 -24.79
N VAL A 143 0.63 -6.30 -24.55
CA VAL A 143 0.90 -6.94 -23.26
C VAL A 143 2.32 -6.64 -22.77
N TRP A 144 2.55 -6.90 -21.49
CA TRP A 144 3.85 -6.82 -20.86
C TRP A 144 4.43 -8.20 -20.63
N MET A 145 5.60 -8.46 -21.22
CA MET A 145 6.38 -9.68 -21.04
C MET A 145 7.51 -9.46 -20.03
N SER A 146 7.83 -10.51 -19.27
CA SER A 146 8.96 -10.51 -18.34
C SER A 146 9.40 -11.95 -18.08
N HIS A 147 10.02 -12.59 -19.08
CA HIS A 147 10.43 -13.99 -18.96
C HIS A 147 11.72 -14.33 -19.72
N GLY A 148 12.45 -15.34 -19.19
CA GLY A 148 13.60 -15.96 -19.83
C GLY A 148 13.34 -17.39 -20.29
N ASP A 149 12.34 -18.07 -19.70
CA ASP A 149 11.92 -19.42 -20.05
C ASP A 149 10.61 -19.38 -20.85
N ARG A 150 10.39 -20.39 -21.69
CA ARG A 150 9.17 -20.49 -22.51
C ARG A 150 8.61 -21.92 -22.54
N VAL A 151 7.31 -22.02 -22.65
CA VAL A 151 6.63 -23.27 -22.93
C VAL A 151 6.91 -23.69 -24.38
N VAL A 152 7.37 -24.92 -24.57
CA VAL A 152 7.64 -25.50 -25.89
C VAL A 152 6.70 -26.67 -26.23
N ASP A 153 6.19 -27.37 -25.21
CA ASP A 153 5.22 -28.42 -25.39
C ASP A 153 4.11 -28.29 -24.34
N MET A 154 2.87 -28.28 -24.79
CA MET A 154 1.70 -28.13 -23.92
C MET A 154 1.33 -29.47 -23.27
N PRO A 155 0.80 -29.45 -22.05
CA PRO A 155 0.26 -30.67 -21.45
C PRO A 155 -0.94 -31.23 -22.24
N ASP A 156 -1.18 -32.53 -22.10
CA ASP A 156 -2.34 -33.17 -22.75
C ASP A 156 -3.66 -32.50 -22.39
N GLY A 157 -4.51 -32.29 -23.38
CA GLY A 157 -5.83 -31.65 -23.23
C GLY A 157 -5.79 -30.12 -23.19
N PHE A 158 -4.62 -29.50 -23.30
CA PHE A 158 -4.51 -28.04 -23.44
C PHE A 158 -4.51 -27.61 -24.91
N MET A 159 -5.05 -26.42 -25.15
CA MET A 159 -5.02 -25.75 -26.45
C MET A 159 -4.31 -24.41 -26.38
N LEU A 160 -3.73 -24.00 -27.50
CA LEU A 160 -3.07 -22.70 -27.64
C LEU A 160 -4.09 -21.58 -27.74
N ILE A 161 -4.03 -20.60 -26.85
CA ILE A 161 -4.96 -19.43 -26.83
C ILE A 161 -4.28 -18.10 -27.10
N ALA A 162 -2.94 -18.02 -26.99
CA ALA A 162 -2.19 -16.80 -27.33
C ALA A 162 -0.79 -17.17 -27.85
N SER A 163 -0.27 -16.38 -28.79
CA SER A 163 1.07 -16.58 -29.39
C SER A 163 1.70 -15.27 -29.83
N SER A 164 3.05 -15.21 -29.76
CA SER A 164 3.87 -14.17 -30.38
C SER A 164 5.07 -14.81 -31.09
N ASP A 165 5.86 -14.02 -31.81
CA ASP A 165 7.09 -14.53 -32.47
C ASP A 165 8.12 -14.98 -31.43
N GLY A 166 8.25 -14.26 -30.30
CA GLY A 166 9.17 -14.62 -29.22
C GLY A 166 8.65 -15.69 -28.28
N ALA A 167 7.33 -15.75 -28.08
CA ALA A 167 6.65 -16.75 -27.28
C ALA A 167 5.58 -17.47 -28.11
N PRO A 168 5.94 -18.53 -28.89
CA PRO A 168 4.98 -19.30 -29.68
C PRO A 168 3.82 -19.86 -28.87
N VAL A 169 4.05 -20.12 -27.57
CA VAL A 169 3.04 -20.51 -26.59
C VAL A 169 2.96 -19.43 -25.51
N ALA A 170 2.32 -18.31 -25.85
CA ALA A 170 2.11 -17.18 -24.92
C ALA A 170 0.86 -17.34 -24.06
N GLY A 171 -0.01 -18.30 -24.36
CA GLY A 171 -1.16 -18.66 -23.53
C GLY A 171 -1.74 -20.00 -23.90
N ILE A 172 -2.18 -20.74 -22.87
CA ILE A 172 -2.78 -22.07 -22.99
C ILE A 172 -4.09 -22.15 -22.17
N ALA A 173 -4.99 -23.04 -22.57
CA ALA A 173 -6.20 -23.33 -21.82
C ALA A 173 -6.59 -24.82 -21.90
N ASN A 174 -7.08 -25.33 -20.79
CA ASN A 174 -7.86 -26.56 -20.72
C ASN A 174 -9.27 -26.18 -20.25
N GLU A 175 -10.21 -26.10 -21.19
CA GLU A 175 -11.59 -25.61 -20.90
C GLU A 175 -12.41 -26.59 -20.06
N GLU A 176 -12.08 -27.90 -20.12
CA GLU A 176 -12.76 -28.92 -19.32
C GLU A 176 -12.42 -28.81 -17.85
N LYS A 177 -11.13 -28.57 -17.53
CA LYS A 177 -10.65 -28.37 -16.17
C LYS A 177 -10.72 -26.93 -15.70
N ALA A 178 -11.04 -25.97 -16.59
CA ALA A 178 -10.96 -24.54 -16.38
C ALA A 178 -9.55 -24.09 -15.93
N PHE A 179 -8.50 -24.65 -16.55
CA PHE A 179 -7.11 -24.28 -16.31
C PHE A 179 -6.60 -23.39 -17.43
N TYR A 180 -6.02 -22.26 -17.06
CA TYR A 180 -5.53 -21.24 -17.98
C TYR A 180 -4.11 -20.85 -17.62
N GLY A 181 -3.31 -20.53 -18.62
CA GLY A 181 -1.96 -20.03 -18.40
C GLY A 181 -1.63 -18.91 -19.37
N LEU A 182 -1.00 -17.86 -18.88
CA LEU A 182 -0.57 -16.67 -19.63
C LEU A 182 0.93 -16.43 -19.37
N GLN A 183 1.72 -16.26 -20.42
CA GLN A 183 3.14 -15.93 -20.28
C GLN A 183 3.35 -14.46 -19.93
N PHE A 184 2.43 -13.60 -20.30
CA PHE A 184 2.45 -12.17 -20.02
C PHE A 184 1.74 -11.85 -18.70
N HIS A 185 1.93 -10.63 -18.21
CA HIS A 185 1.41 -10.14 -16.95
C HIS A 185 0.11 -9.33 -17.14
N PRO A 186 -1.08 -9.90 -16.89
CA PRO A 186 -2.34 -9.17 -16.99
C PRO A 186 -2.55 -8.16 -15.85
N GLU A 187 -1.84 -8.29 -14.74
CA GLU A 187 -1.97 -7.44 -13.56
C GLU A 187 -1.34 -6.06 -13.71
N VAL A 188 -0.35 -5.90 -14.63
CA VAL A 188 0.36 -4.64 -14.79
C VAL A 188 -0.38 -3.66 -15.71
N THR A 189 -0.19 -2.36 -15.50
CA THR A 189 -0.89 -1.30 -16.25
C THR A 189 -0.55 -1.28 -17.75
N HIS A 190 0.58 -1.84 -18.13
CA HIS A 190 1.03 -1.91 -19.52
C HIS A 190 0.28 -2.96 -20.36
N THR A 191 -0.38 -3.93 -19.71
CA THR A 191 -1.31 -4.84 -20.37
C THR A 191 -2.70 -4.21 -20.36
N LYS A 192 -3.07 -3.53 -21.46
CA LYS A 192 -4.27 -2.69 -21.53
C LYS A 192 -5.57 -3.42 -21.18
N GLN A 193 -5.72 -4.65 -21.65
CA GLN A 193 -6.91 -5.47 -21.41
C GLN A 193 -6.78 -6.38 -20.17
N GLY A 194 -5.68 -6.24 -19.41
CA GLY A 194 -5.40 -7.11 -18.26
C GLY A 194 -6.53 -7.16 -17.24
N GLY A 195 -7.12 -6.01 -16.91
CA GLY A 195 -8.27 -5.93 -16.01
C GLY A 195 -9.49 -6.71 -16.51
N ARG A 196 -9.76 -6.72 -17.83
CA ARG A 196 -10.86 -7.51 -18.42
C ARG A 196 -10.57 -9.01 -18.37
N ILE A 197 -9.32 -9.41 -18.59
CA ILE A 197 -8.89 -10.81 -18.52
C ILE A 197 -9.07 -11.34 -17.08
N LEU A 198 -8.56 -10.60 -16.08
CA LEU A 198 -8.71 -10.96 -14.67
C LEU A 198 -10.17 -10.94 -14.22
N SER A 199 -10.95 -9.93 -14.61
CA SER A 199 -12.39 -9.87 -14.30
C SER A 199 -13.14 -11.08 -14.85
N ARG A 200 -12.86 -11.47 -16.09
CA ARG A 200 -13.45 -12.67 -16.70
C ARG A 200 -13.07 -13.95 -15.97
N PHE A 201 -11.80 -14.10 -15.61
CA PHE A 201 -11.39 -15.27 -14.83
C PHE A 201 -12.14 -15.34 -13.50
N VAL A 202 -12.20 -14.24 -12.76
CA VAL A 202 -12.76 -14.20 -11.42
C VAL A 202 -14.29 -14.29 -11.41
N LEU A 203 -14.96 -13.47 -12.23
CA LEU A 203 -16.43 -13.38 -12.20
C LEU A 203 -17.10 -14.46 -13.05
N ASP A 204 -16.63 -14.66 -14.29
CA ASP A 204 -17.33 -15.52 -15.23
C ASP A 204 -16.88 -16.99 -15.11
N ILE A 205 -15.54 -17.24 -14.94
CA ILE A 205 -14.99 -18.60 -14.90
C ILE A 205 -15.05 -19.17 -13.49
N CYS A 206 -14.59 -18.43 -12.47
CA CYS A 206 -14.69 -18.84 -11.07
C CYS A 206 -16.08 -18.67 -10.48
N GLY A 207 -16.98 -17.93 -11.16
CA GLY A 207 -18.36 -17.69 -10.71
C GLY A 207 -18.44 -16.85 -9.43
N CYS A 208 -17.45 -16.01 -9.15
CA CYS A 208 -17.47 -15.15 -7.98
C CYS A 208 -18.44 -13.99 -8.13
N GLU A 209 -19.11 -13.63 -7.04
CA GLU A 209 -19.88 -12.39 -6.93
C GLU A 209 -18.99 -11.28 -6.36
N ALA A 210 -19.17 -10.04 -6.82
CA ALA A 210 -18.43 -8.86 -6.38
C ALA A 210 -18.99 -8.34 -5.03
N LEU A 211 -18.75 -9.08 -3.95
CA LEU A 211 -19.23 -8.78 -2.61
C LEU A 211 -18.26 -7.91 -1.78
N TRP A 212 -17.02 -7.82 -2.21
CA TRP A 212 -15.96 -7.04 -1.55
C TRP A 212 -16.07 -5.56 -1.93
N THR A 213 -17.03 -4.87 -1.32
CA THR A 213 -17.30 -3.44 -1.54
C THR A 213 -17.11 -2.66 -0.24
N ALA A 214 -16.80 -1.35 -0.31
CA ALA A 214 -16.58 -0.53 0.88
C ALA A 214 -17.77 -0.62 1.86
N SER A 215 -19.00 -0.51 1.39
CA SER A 215 -20.19 -0.60 2.24
C SER A 215 -20.31 -1.96 2.94
N ASN A 216 -20.12 -3.06 2.20
CA ASN A 216 -20.21 -4.40 2.78
C ASN A 216 -19.07 -4.67 3.78
N ILE A 217 -17.83 -4.19 3.49
CA ILE A 217 -16.69 -4.29 4.38
C ILE A 217 -16.94 -3.53 5.68
N ILE A 218 -17.53 -2.33 5.61
CA ILE A 218 -17.89 -1.55 6.79
C ILE A 218 -18.92 -2.29 7.64
N GLU A 219 -19.95 -2.86 7.03
CA GLU A 219 -21.00 -3.60 7.75
C GLU A 219 -20.44 -4.84 8.44
N ASP A 220 -19.63 -5.63 7.72
CA ASP A 220 -18.97 -6.83 8.25
C ASP A 220 -18.03 -6.48 9.40
N SER A 221 -17.19 -5.47 9.22
CA SER A 221 -16.26 -4.98 10.24
C SER A 221 -16.99 -4.49 11.50
N ILE A 222 -18.09 -3.76 11.36
CA ILE A 222 -18.91 -3.30 12.49
C ILE A 222 -19.45 -4.50 13.27
N GLN A 223 -19.96 -5.52 12.60
CA GLN A 223 -20.50 -6.72 13.25
C GLN A 223 -19.39 -7.50 13.95
N SER A 224 -18.27 -7.71 13.28
CA SER A 224 -17.09 -8.40 13.82
C SER A 224 -16.55 -7.69 15.07
N VAL A 225 -16.37 -6.38 15.02
CA VAL A 225 -15.91 -5.57 16.16
C VAL A 225 -16.89 -5.67 17.33
N ARG A 226 -18.19 -5.53 17.10
CA ARG A 226 -19.21 -5.65 18.14
C ARG A 226 -19.22 -7.03 18.80
N ALA A 227 -19.08 -8.08 18.01
CA ALA A 227 -19.03 -9.45 18.52
C ALA A 227 -17.76 -9.71 19.35
N MET A 228 -16.63 -9.14 18.93
CA MET A 228 -15.33 -9.30 19.58
C MET A 228 -15.23 -8.51 20.88
N VAL A 229 -15.59 -7.23 20.83
CA VAL A 229 -15.41 -6.27 21.93
C VAL A 229 -16.51 -6.41 23.00
N GLY A 230 -17.74 -6.71 22.58
CA GLY A 230 -18.89 -6.76 23.47
C GLY A 230 -19.14 -5.43 24.18
N SER A 231 -19.08 -5.42 25.51
CA SER A 231 -19.25 -4.22 26.34
C SER A 231 -17.95 -3.61 26.84
N ASP A 232 -16.80 -4.15 26.44
CA ASP A 232 -15.49 -3.69 26.90
C ASP A 232 -15.10 -2.33 26.28
N GLN A 233 -14.17 -1.62 26.94
CA GLN A 233 -13.62 -0.37 26.44
C GLN A 233 -12.43 -0.63 25.52
N VAL A 234 -12.31 0.20 24.49
CA VAL A 234 -11.25 0.15 23.47
C VAL A 234 -10.44 1.44 23.52
N VAL A 235 -9.12 1.34 23.53
CA VAL A 235 -8.21 2.47 23.36
C VAL A 235 -7.56 2.43 21.97
N LEU A 236 -7.41 3.59 21.33
CA LEU A 236 -6.77 3.75 20.02
C LEU A 236 -5.74 4.87 20.06
N GLY A 237 -4.51 4.59 19.63
CA GLY A 237 -3.53 5.63 19.31
C GLY A 237 -3.91 6.34 18.01
N LEU A 238 -4.35 7.60 18.11
CA LEU A 238 -4.73 8.41 16.97
C LEU A 238 -3.51 9.23 16.51
N SER A 239 -2.82 8.77 15.46
CA SER A 239 -1.62 9.45 14.95
C SER A 239 -1.91 10.62 14.00
N GLY A 240 -3.19 10.84 13.65
CA GLY A 240 -3.58 11.74 12.57
C GLY A 240 -3.29 11.16 11.16
N GLY A 241 -2.70 9.98 11.02
CA GLY A 241 -2.54 9.25 9.77
C GLY A 241 -3.87 8.72 9.24
N VAL A 242 -3.91 8.41 7.92
CA VAL A 242 -5.12 7.90 7.26
C VAL A 242 -5.65 6.64 7.95
N ASP A 243 -4.78 5.67 8.25
CA ASP A 243 -5.20 4.38 8.81
C ASP A 243 -5.82 4.53 10.20
N SER A 244 -5.13 5.21 11.12
CA SER A 244 -5.66 5.46 12.46
C SER A 244 -6.95 6.28 12.42
N SER A 245 -7.09 7.20 11.46
CA SER A 245 -8.30 7.99 11.25
C SER A 245 -9.48 7.13 10.80
N VAL A 246 -9.26 6.20 9.86
CA VAL A 246 -10.28 5.27 9.39
C VAL A 246 -10.67 4.27 10.48
N VAL A 247 -9.69 3.76 11.26
CA VAL A 247 -9.97 2.92 12.44
C VAL A 247 -10.83 3.67 13.45
N ALA A 248 -10.50 4.94 13.77
CA ALA A 248 -11.29 5.75 14.70
C ALA A 248 -12.75 5.91 14.25
N ALA A 249 -12.95 6.26 12.98
CA ALA A 249 -14.29 6.43 12.39
C ALA A 249 -15.09 5.12 12.38
N LEU A 250 -14.45 4.01 11.99
CA LEU A 250 -15.08 2.69 11.93
C LEU A 250 -15.46 2.18 13.32
N LEU A 251 -14.54 2.26 14.28
CA LEU A 251 -14.78 1.84 15.66
C LEU A 251 -15.85 2.70 16.32
N TYR A 252 -15.82 4.02 16.13
CA TYR A 252 -16.87 4.89 16.68
C TYR A 252 -18.26 4.52 16.14
N LYS A 253 -18.36 4.21 14.85
CA LYS A 253 -19.61 3.71 14.23
C LYS A 253 -20.03 2.35 14.78
N ALA A 254 -19.06 1.50 15.14
CA ALA A 254 -19.33 0.17 15.69
C ALA A 254 -19.74 0.20 17.16
N ILE A 255 -18.99 0.88 18.02
CA ILE A 255 -19.08 0.76 19.50
C ILE A 255 -19.28 2.11 20.21
N GLY A 256 -19.34 3.24 19.51
CA GLY A 256 -19.65 4.55 20.08
C GLY A 256 -18.74 4.95 21.24
N ASP A 257 -19.35 5.25 22.40
CA ASP A 257 -18.66 5.76 23.58
C ASP A 257 -17.71 4.76 24.27
N GLN A 258 -17.68 3.48 23.83
CA GLN A 258 -16.68 2.52 24.28
C GLN A 258 -15.29 2.81 23.72
N LEU A 259 -15.17 3.65 22.68
CA LEU A 259 -13.91 4.06 22.10
C LEU A 259 -13.35 5.30 22.80
N THR A 260 -12.09 5.23 23.23
CA THR A 260 -11.29 6.38 23.64
C THR A 260 -10.04 6.46 22.76
N CYS A 261 -9.85 7.59 22.08
CA CYS A 261 -8.65 7.86 21.29
C CYS A 261 -7.64 8.66 22.09
N VAL A 262 -6.35 8.29 22.00
CA VAL A 262 -5.24 9.07 22.57
C VAL A 262 -4.46 9.68 21.42
N PHE A 263 -4.42 11.00 21.35
CA PHE A 263 -3.67 11.76 20.36
C PHE A 263 -2.45 12.41 21.01
N VAL A 264 -1.25 11.97 20.64
CA VAL A 264 0.00 12.51 21.17
C VAL A 264 0.49 13.64 20.24
N ASP A 265 0.41 14.87 20.75
CA ASP A 265 0.98 16.04 20.06
C ASP A 265 2.47 16.14 20.39
N THR A 266 3.27 15.68 19.46
CA THR A 266 4.73 15.59 19.60
C THR A 266 5.45 16.92 19.44
N GLY A 267 4.75 17.98 19.00
CA GLY A 267 5.38 19.23 18.56
C GLY A 267 6.13 19.12 17.22
N LEU A 268 6.12 17.94 16.60
CA LEU A 268 6.75 17.67 15.29
C LEU A 268 5.71 17.45 14.17
N LEU A 269 4.48 17.87 14.41
CA LEU A 269 3.38 17.82 13.45
C LEU A 269 3.42 19.00 12.47
N ARG A 270 2.66 18.89 11.38
CA ARG A 270 2.40 20.01 10.46
C ARG A 270 1.64 21.14 11.13
N LEU A 271 1.64 22.30 10.50
CA LEU A 271 0.92 23.48 10.99
C LEU A 271 -0.57 23.16 11.17
N HIS A 272 -1.10 23.42 12.39
CA HIS A 272 -2.48 23.18 12.79
C HIS A 272 -2.98 21.73 12.70
N GLU A 273 -2.10 20.75 12.45
CA GLU A 273 -2.51 19.35 12.30
C GLU A 273 -3.20 18.79 13.56
N GLY A 274 -2.66 19.09 14.75
CA GLY A 274 -3.29 18.69 16.02
C GLY A 274 -4.69 19.29 16.22
N ASP A 275 -4.87 20.54 15.85
CA ASP A 275 -6.17 21.21 15.96
C ASP A 275 -7.18 20.66 14.94
N GLN A 276 -6.74 20.34 13.74
CA GLN A 276 -7.56 19.67 12.71
C GLN A 276 -8.02 18.27 13.16
N VAL A 277 -7.15 17.50 13.79
CA VAL A 277 -7.50 16.18 14.34
C VAL A 277 -8.58 16.33 15.42
N MET A 278 -8.41 17.26 16.36
CA MET A 278 -9.40 17.52 17.40
C MET A 278 -10.73 18.00 16.83
N ALA A 279 -10.72 18.94 15.88
CA ALA A 279 -11.94 19.42 15.22
C ALA A 279 -12.68 18.29 14.50
N THR A 280 -11.96 17.42 13.77
CA THR A 280 -12.58 16.33 13.02
C THR A 280 -13.18 15.28 13.95
N PHE A 281 -12.40 14.75 14.89
CA PHE A 281 -12.84 13.61 15.68
C PHE A 281 -13.63 13.99 16.92
N ALA A 282 -13.16 14.97 17.71
CA ALA A 282 -13.85 15.32 18.94
C ALA A 282 -15.07 16.22 18.69
N GLU A 283 -14.96 17.25 17.83
CA GLU A 283 -16.02 18.24 17.67
C GLU A 283 -17.07 17.80 16.65
N HIS A 284 -16.66 17.31 15.45
CA HIS A 284 -17.63 16.94 14.41
C HIS A 284 -18.14 15.51 14.55
N MET A 285 -17.28 14.54 14.88
CA MET A 285 -17.69 13.14 15.01
C MET A 285 -18.16 12.77 16.41
N GLY A 286 -17.79 13.54 17.45
CA GLY A 286 -18.13 13.25 18.83
C GLY A 286 -17.34 12.12 19.49
N VAL A 287 -16.19 11.75 18.90
CA VAL A 287 -15.28 10.72 19.45
C VAL A 287 -14.59 11.26 20.69
N LYS A 288 -14.50 10.47 21.75
CA LYS A 288 -13.73 10.83 22.93
C LYS A 288 -12.23 10.82 22.60
N VAL A 289 -11.60 11.98 22.52
CA VAL A 289 -10.17 12.14 22.22
C VAL A 289 -9.45 12.80 23.39
N ILE A 290 -8.40 12.16 23.87
CA ILE A 290 -7.45 12.70 24.86
C ILE A 290 -6.25 13.23 24.09
N ARG A 291 -6.07 14.56 24.05
CA ARG A 291 -4.87 15.19 23.45
C ARG A 291 -3.80 15.35 24.54
N VAL A 292 -2.65 14.73 24.31
CA VAL A 292 -1.47 14.83 25.18
C VAL A 292 -0.47 15.76 24.54
N ASN A 293 -0.23 16.92 25.14
CA ASN A 293 0.83 17.82 24.68
C ASN A 293 2.18 17.31 25.20
N ALA A 294 2.98 16.74 24.30
CA ALA A 294 4.27 16.13 24.61
C ALA A 294 5.46 16.89 23.98
N GLU A 295 5.23 18.06 23.34
CA GLU A 295 6.28 18.82 22.64
C GLU A 295 7.58 18.93 23.45
N GLN A 296 7.51 19.34 24.71
CA GLN A 296 8.71 19.52 25.53
C GLN A 296 9.46 18.21 25.80
N ARG A 297 8.73 17.09 26.04
CA ARG A 297 9.35 15.76 26.26
C ARG A 297 10.14 15.32 25.00
N TYR A 298 9.57 15.53 23.81
CA TYR A 298 10.26 15.21 22.55
C TYR A 298 11.46 16.09 22.30
N LEU A 299 11.36 17.39 22.53
CA LEU A 299 12.49 18.32 22.37
C LEU A 299 13.63 18.00 23.33
N ASP A 300 13.33 17.66 24.58
CA ASP A 300 14.34 17.29 25.57
C ASP A 300 15.03 15.97 25.20
N ALA A 301 14.27 14.97 24.77
CA ALA A 301 14.80 13.67 24.36
C ALA A 301 15.65 13.74 23.06
N LEU A 302 15.33 14.66 22.17
CA LEU A 302 16.06 14.88 20.90
C LEU A 302 17.22 15.87 21.02
N ASN A 303 17.44 16.46 22.17
CA ASN A 303 18.50 17.43 22.39
C ASN A 303 19.89 16.80 22.13
N GLY A 304 20.66 17.40 21.22
CA GLY A 304 21.98 16.90 20.83
C GLY A 304 21.96 15.67 19.89
N VAL A 305 20.77 15.17 19.49
CA VAL A 305 20.64 14.01 18.61
C VAL A 305 20.59 14.48 17.16
N SER A 306 21.54 14.01 16.34
CA SER A 306 21.64 14.36 14.91
C SER A 306 21.57 13.15 13.98
N ASP A 307 21.73 11.95 14.49
CA ASP A 307 21.65 10.72 13.71
C ASP A 307 20.18 10.37 13.39
N PRO A 308 19.82 10.18 12.10
CA PRO A 308 18.44 9.95 11.70
C PRO A 308 17.79 8.71 12.31
N GLU A 309 18.55 7.62 12.45
CA GLU A 309 18.03 6.37 13.01
C GLU A 309 17.80 6.49 14.53
N GLN A 310 18.68 7.22 15.23
CA GLN A 310 18.46 7.52 16.65
C GLN A 310 17.23 8.42 16.85
N LYS A 311 17.04 9.44 16.01
CA LYS A 311 15.83 10.26 16.06
C LYS A 311 14.57 9.40 15.91
N ARG A 312 14.54 8.51 14.92
CA ARG A 312 13.40 7.61 14.67
C ARG A 312 13.10 6.72 15.88
N LYS A 313 14.13 6.13 16.47
CA LYS A 313 14.00 5.29 17.68
C LYS A 313 13.50 6.07 18.89
N ILE A 314 14.07 7.24 19.16
CA ILE A 314 13.65 8.08 20.29
C ILE A 314 12.19 8.50 20.11
N ILE A 315 11.81 8.98 18.93
CA ILE A 315 10.45 9.44 18.65
C ILE A 315 9.46 8.27 18.78
N GLY A 316 9.80 7.12 18.24
CA GLY A 316 8.94 5.93 18.31
C GLY A 316 8.78 5.41 19.74
N ASN A 317 9.86 5.26 20.49
CA ASN A 317 9.82 4.77 21.88
C ASN A 317 9.03 5.72 22.78
N LEU A 318 9.28 7.03 22.66
CA LEU A 318 8.59 8.02 23.48
C LEU A 318 7.09 8.08 23.18
N PHE A 319 6.69 7.81 21.92
CA PHE A 319 5.28 7.68 21.57
C PHE A 319 4.63 6.52 22.31
N VAL A 320 5.27 5.35 22.34
CA VAL A 320 4.78 4.17 23.08
C VAL A 320 4.70 4.46 24.57
N GLU A 321 5.75 5.02 25.19
CA GLU A 321 5.76 5.37 26.62
C GLU A 321 4.59 6.30 26.98
N ILE A 322 4.39 7.38 26.23
CA ILE A 322 3.30 8.34 26.50
C ILE A 322 1.93 7.68 26.28
N PHE A 323 1.81 6.86 25.25
CA PHE A 323 0.58 6.14 24.99
C PHE A 323 0.24 5.18 26.13
N ASP A 324 1.22 4.42 26.62
CA ASP A 324 1.04 3.48 27.73
C ASP A 324 0.67 4.22 29.03
N GLU A 325 1.34 5.35 29.35
CA GLU A 325 0.97 6.21 30.49
C GLU A 325 -0.51 6.67 30.45
N GLU A 326 -1.04 6.95 29.26
CA GLU A 326 -2.44 7.35 29.10
C GLU A 326 -3.39 6.15 29.11
N ALA A 327 -2.97 5.02 28.51
CA ALA A 327 -3.76 3.79 28.49
C ALA A 327 -3.93 3.20 29.91
N GLU A 328 -2.90 3.26 30.75
CA GLU A 328 -2.95 2.83 32.15
C GLU A 328 -3.99 3.62 32.99
N LYS A 329 -4.24 4.88 32.64
CA LYS A 329 -5.28 5.70 33.29
C LYS A 329 -6.70 5.24 32.92
N LEU A 330 -6.84 4.48 31.83
CA LEU A 330 -8.09 3.92 31.34
C LEU A 330 -8.28 2.50 31.87
N THR A 331 -8.49 2.37 33.17
CA THR A 331 -8.55 1.09 33.90
C THR A 331 -9.57 0.08 33.37
N ASP A 332 -10.58 0.54 32.63
CA ASP A 332 -11.63 -0.30 32.04
C ASP A 332 -11.32 -0.72 30.58
N ALA A 333 -10.22 -0.22 30.01
CA ALA A 333 -9.82 -0.61 28.67
C ALA A 333 -9.26 -2.03 28.66
N LYS A 334 -9.79 -2.88 27.78
CA LYS A 334 -9.33 -4.26 27.59
C LYS A 334 -8.80 -4.51 26.17
N TRP A 335 -9.03 -3.57 25.26
CA TRP A 335 -8.66 -3.70 23.86
C TRP A 335 -7.83 -2.52 23.39
N LEU A 336 -6.77 -2.83 22.64
CA LEU A 336 -5.99 -1.87 21.88
C LEU A 336 -6.36 -1.98 20.40
N ALA A 337 -6.79 -0.88 19.81
CA ALA A 337 -7.03 -0.82 18.38
C ALA A 337 -5.77 -0.41 17.61
N GLN A 338 -5.52 -1.08 16.49
CA GLN A 338 -4.40 -0.80 15.61
C GLN A 338 -4.84 -0.65 14.16
N GLY A 339 -4.16 0.23 13.42
CA GLY A 339 -4.37 0.45 11.99
C GLY A 339 -3.50 -0.44 11.10
N THR A 340 -3.26 -1.69 11.50
CA THR A 340 -2.57 -2.69 10.69
C THR A 340 -3.34 -2.91 9.39
N ILE A 341 -2.64 -2.91 8.26
CA ILE A 341 -3.20 -3.17 6.94
C ILE A 341 -2.59 -4.42 6.30
N TYR A 342 -3.21 -4.93 5.23
CA TYR A 342 -2.82 -6.20 4.62
C TYR A 342 -1.35 -6.28 4.17
N PRO A 343 -0.73 -5.23 3.58
CA PRO A 343 0.70 -5.23 3.30
C PRO A 343 1.58 -5.46 4.53
N ASP A 344 1.22 -4.91 5.70
CA ASP A 344 1.97 -5.12 6.95
C ASP A 344 1.94 -6.59 7.38
N VAL A 345 0.79 -7.26 7.17
CA VAL A 345 0.62 -8.70 7.46
C VAL A 345 1.50 -9.55 6.57
N ILE A 346 1.53 -9.26 5.26
CA ILE A 346 2.34 -10.00 4.28
C ILE A 346 3.84 -9.83 4.60
N GLU A 347 4.30 -8.60 4.86
CA GLU A 347 5.70 -8.31 5.21
C GLU A 347 6.13 -9.05 6.49
N SER A 348 5.26 -9.12 7.48
CA SER A 348 5.52 -9.83 8.75
C SER A 348 5.57 -11.35 8.59
N ALA A 349 4.76 -11.93 7.72
CA ALA A 349 4.78 -13.36 7.42
C ALA A 349 6.08 -13.75 6.68
N GLY A 350 6.55 -12.92 5.73
CA GLY A 350 7.80 -13.11 5.01
C GLY A 350 9.05 -13.10 5.91
N SER A 351 9.04 -12.30 6.98
CA SER A 351 10.17 -12.21 7.93
C SER A 351 10.37 -13.49 8.76
N LYS A 352 9.31 -14.26 9.02
CA LYS A 352 9.38 -15.54 9.75
C LYS A 352 9.99 -16.67 8.92
N SER A 353 9.95 -16.57 7.59
CA SER A 353 10.53 -17.57 6.68
C SER A 353 12.05 -17.41 6.43
N GLY A 354 12.70 -16.42 7.01
CA GLY A 354 14.17 -16.27 7.03
C GLY A 354 14.81 -15.80 5.72
N LYS A 355 14.04 -15.43 4.69
CA LYS A 355 14.55 -15.00 3.38
C LYS A 355 14.39 -13.50 3.08
N ALA A 356 13.73 -12.73 3.95
CA ALA A 356 13.58 -11.28 3.79
C ALA A 356 14.40 -10.54 4.86
N HIS A 357 15.33 -9.69 4.44
CA HIS A 357 15.98 -8.74 5.32
C HIS A 357 14.94 -7.73 5.83
N LEU A 358 14.85 -7.59 7.15
CA LEU A 358 13.98 -6.66 7.87
C LEU A 358 14.32 -5.22 7.43
N ILE A 359 13.59 -4.65 6.48
CA ILE A 359 13.84 -3.27 5.98
C ILE A 359 12.95 -2.23 6.69
N LYS A 360 11.92 -2.65 7.43
CA LYS A 360 11.03 -1.71 8.14
C LYS A 360 10.76 -2.12 9.59
N SER A 361 11.39 -1.39 10.51
CA SER A 361 11.13 -1.42 11.94
C SER A 361 9.96 -0.48 12.38
N HIS A 362 9.12 -0.02 11.46
CA HIS A 362 8.23 1.13 11.69
C HIS A 362 6.72 0.83 11.68
N HIS A 363 6.32 -0.40 11.42
CA HIS A 363 4.93 -0.81 11.56
C HIS A 363 4.80 -1.81 12.71
N ASN A 364 3.93 -1.52 13.66
CA ASN A 364 3.74 -2.17 14.95
C ASN A 364 3.32 -3.66 14.93
N VAL A 365 3.65 -4.40 13.88
CA VAL A 365 3.47 -5.85 13.84
C VAL A 365 4.71 -6.49 14.48
N GLY A 366 4.78 -6.48 15.80
CA GLY A 366 5.88 -7.04 16.58
C GLY A 366 6.60 -6.08 17.54
N GLY A 367 6.16 -4.82 17.63
CA GLY A 367 6.76 -3.81 18.51
C GLY A 367 5.99 -3.53 19.81
N LEU A 368 4.95 -4.31 20.09
CA LEU A 368 4.24 -4.20 21.37
C LEU A 368 5.02 -4.89 22.47
N PRO A 369 5.05 -4.33 23.70
CA PRO A 369 5.67 -4.99 24.86
C PRO A 369 5.09 -6.39 25.07
N GLU A 370 5.93 -7.37 25.38
CA GLU A 370 5.51 -8.76 25.63
C GLU A 370 4.59 -8.90 26.86
N ASP A 371 4.56 -7.89 27.71
CA ASP A 371 3.79 -7.80 28.95
C ASP A 371 2.48 -7.01 28.81
N MET A 372 2.10 -6.61 27.58
CA MET A 372 0.85 -5.88 27.37
C MET A 372 -0.37 -6.74 27.70
N THR A 373 -1.21 -6.27 28.59
CA THR A 373 -2.44 -6.96 29.02
C THR A 373 -3.64 -6.76 28.09
N LEU A 374 -3.57 -5.78 27.16
CA LEU A 374 -4.64 -5.44 26.24
C LEU A 374 -4.70 -6.43 25.05
N LYS A 375 -5.91 -6.84 24.69
CA LYS A 375 -6.16 -7.61 23.46
C LYS A 375 -6.15 -6.69 22.26
N LEU A 376 -5.81 -7.22 21.07
CA LEU A 376 -5.77 -6.43 19.84
C LEU A 376 -7.09 -6.48 19.07
N VAL A 377 -7.49 -5.33 18.51
CA VAL A 377 -8.53 -5.23 17.48
C VAL A 377 -7.98 -4.47 16.28
N GLU A 378 -7.94 -5.15 15.13
CA GLU A 378 -7.30 -4.70 13.89
C GLU A 378 -8.29 -4.71 12.71
N PRO A 379 -9.21 -3.76 12.65
CA PRO A 379 -10.32 -3.82 11.70
C PRO A 379 -9.94 -3.60 10.24
N LEU A 380 -8.70 -3.15 9.96
CA LEU A 380 -8.19 -2.91 8.61
C LEU A 380 -7.21 -3.99 8.12
N ARG A 381 -7.00 -5.05 8.91
CA ARG A 381 -5.96 -6.08 8.70
C ARG A 381 -6.01 -6.76 7.32
N GLU A 382 -7.19 -6.85 6.72
CA GLU A 382 -7.42 -7.48 5.43
C GLU A 382 -7.36 -6.50 4.26
N LEU A 383 -7.16 -5.20 4.50
CA LEU A 383 -7.33 -4.15 3.51
C LEU A 383 -6.01 -3.62 2.95
N PHE A 384 -5.98 -3.36 1.66
CA PHE A 384 -4.94 -2.56 1.04
C PHE A 384 -5.16 -1.06 1.32
N LYS A 385 -4.13 -0.24 1.16
CA LYS A 385 -4.16 1.19 1.45
C LYS A 385 -5.20 1.98 0.65
N ASP A 386 -5.44 1.60 -0.59
CA ASP A 386 -6.45 2.20 -1.45
C ASP A 386 -7.88 1.82 -1.01
N GLU A 387 -8.07 0.61 -0.49
CA GLU A 387 -9.34 0.18 0.10
C GLU A 387 -9.62 0.95 1.40
N VAL A 388 -8.61 1.12 2.25
CA VAL A 388 -8.72 1.94 3.47
C VAL A 388 -9.16 3.36 3.15
N ARG A 389 -8.61 3.97 2.09
CA ARG A 389 -9.04 5.30 1.63
C ARG A 389 -10.50 5.33 1.18
N LYS A 390 -10.95 4.32 0.42
CA LYS A 390 -12.37 4.19 0.01
C LYS A 390 -13.28 4.06 1.22
N LEU A 391 -12.90 3.24 2.21
CA LEU A 391 -13.64 3.14 3.47
C LEU A 391 -13.70 4.48 4.20
N GLY A 392 -12.60 5.21 4.27
CA GLY A 392 -12.57 6.51 4.92
C GLY A 392 -13.56 7.51 4.32
N LEU A 393 -13.66 7.56 2.99
CA LEU A 393 -14.67 8.38 2.30
C LEU A 393 -16.09 7.94 2.61
N GLU A 394 -16.38 6.64 2.56
CA GLU A 394 -17.69 6.07 2.87
C GLU A 394 -18.10 6.28 4.35
N LEU A 395 -17.12 6.35 5.25
CA LEU A 395 -17.32 6.69 6.66
C LEU A 395 -17.49 8.19 6.90
N GLY A 396 -17.39 9.04 5.87
CA GLY A 396 -17.60 10.48 5.93
C GLY A 396 -16.38 11.29 6.37
N LEU A 397 -15.17 10.72 6.33
CA LEU A 397 -13.97 11.48 6.60
C LEU A 397 -13.68 12.47 5.46
N PRO A 398 -13.13 13.67 5.76
CA PRO A 398 -12.80 14.67 4.73
C PRO A 398 -11.79 14.11 3.71
N SER A 399 -12.01 14.39 2.41
CA SER A 399 -11.14 13.91 1.33
C SER A 399 -9.70 14.40 1.48
N GLU A 400 -9.51 15.62 1.99
CA GLU A 400 -8.20 16.22 2.28
C GLU A 400 -7.41 15.41 3.33
N MET A 401 -8.10 14.80 4.30
CA MET A 401 -7.49 13.90 5.28
C MET A 401 -7.13 12.56 4.65
N ILE A 402 -7.99 12.01 3.79
CA ILE A 402 -7.84 10.69 3.17
C ILE A 402 -6.77 10.68 2.07
N PHE A 403 -6.71 11.74 1.25
CA PHE A 403 -5.76 11.83 0.13
C PHE A 403 -4.53 12.67 0.43
N ARG A 404 -4.28 12.97 1.70
CA ARG A 404 -3.07 13.70 2.10
C ARG A 404 -1.80 12.94 1.66
N HIS A 405 -0.79 13.69 1.28
CA HIS A 405 0.54 13.13 1.01
C HIS A 405 1.09 12.39 2.23
N PRO A 406 1.88 11.32 2.03
CA PRO A 406 2.53 10.62 3.12
C PRO A 406 3.28 11.58 4.06
N PHE A 407 3.10 11.36 5.36
CA PHE A 407 3.81 12.07 6.40
C PHE A 407 4.40 11.01 7.34
N PRO A 408 5.73 10.97 7.51
CA PRO A 408 6.37 9.90 8.25
C PRO A 408 6.01 9.94 9.74
N GLY A 409 6.04 8.80 10.43
CA GLY A 409 5.76 8.71 11.86
C GLY A 409 6.58 9.68 12.72
N PRO A 410 7.90 9.87 12.47
CA PRO A 410 8.71 10.87 13.17
C PRO A 410 8.36 12.34 12.87
N GLY A 411 7.43 12.59 11.96
CA GLY A 411 6.98 13.93 11.61
C GLY A 411 8.09 14.81 11.06
N LEU A 412 8.11 16.08 11.46
CA LEU A 412 9.13 17.05 11.07
C LEU A 412 10.54 16.68 11.59
N GLY A 413 10.66 15.77 12.56
CA GLY A 413 11.95 15.36 13.13
C GLY A 413 12.95 14.81 12.10
N VAL A 414 12.46 14.14 11.05
CA VAL A 414 13.26 13.62 9.93
C VAL A 414 13.26 14.54 8.70
N ARG A 415 12.69 15.74 8.83
CA ARG A 415 12.75 16.82 7.82
C ARG A 415 13.57 18.02 8.31
N ILE A 416 14.16 17.90 9.49
CA ILE A 416 15.16 18.84 10.05
C ILE A 416 16.48 18.10 10.05
N LEU A 417 17.40 18.46 9.16
CA LEU A 417 18.71 17.83 9.11
C LEU A 417 19.52 18.15 10.37
N GLY A 418 20.13 17.10 10.96
CA GLY A 418 20.87 17.23 12.18
C GLY A 418 19.99 17.41 13.43
N GLU A 419 20.38 18.23 14.38
CA GLU A 419 19.70 18.39 15.67
C GLU A 419 18.31 19.04 15.52
N VAL A 420 17.30 18.46 16.19
CA VAL A 420 15.95 19.01 16.22
C VAL A 420 15.84 20.09 17.30
N LYS A 421 15.42 21.29 16.89
CA LYS A 421 15.15 22.44 17.79
C LYS A 421 13.76 22.99 17.54
N LYS A 422 13.11 23.48 18.59
CA LYS A 422 11.79 24.13 18.46
C LYS A 422 11.78 25.21 17.38
N GLN A 423 12.77 26.10 17.39
CA GLN A 423 12.90 27.15 16.38
C GLN A 423 12.94 26.59 14.94
N TYR A 424 13.65 25.47 14.73
CA TYR A 424 13.75 24.87 13.40
C TYR A 424 12.43 24.22 12.96
N ALA A 425 11.76 23.55 13.90
CA ALA A 425 10.43 22.97 13.65
C ALA A 425 9.40 24.05 13.32
N ASP A 426 9.41 25.19 14.04
CA ASP A 426 8.49 26.28 13.81
C ASP A 426 8.71 26.96 12.44
N LEU A 427 9.97 27.16 12.02
CA LEU A 427 10.30 27.71 10.70
C LEU A 427 9.92 26.73 9.58
N LEU A 428 10.26 25.43 9.74
CA LEU A 428 9.93 24.40 8.77
C LEU A 428 8.43 24.25 8.59
N ARG A 429 7.67 24.23 9.68
CA ARG A 429 6.21 24.08 9.69
C ARG A 429 5.52 25.17 8.88
N GLN A 430 5.97 26.43 9.02
CA GLN A 430 5.45 27.56 8.26
C GLN A 430 5.81 27.44 6.76
N ALA A 431 7.07 27.08 6.45
CA ALA A 431 7.50 26.92 5.07
C ALA A 431 6.79 25.75 4.36
N ASP A 432 6.60 24.62 5.06
CA ASP A 432 5.87 23.47 4.56
C ASP A 432 4.40 23.82 4.28
N ALA A 433 3.76 24.56 5.18
CA ALA A 433 2.38 25.01 5.01
C ALA A 433 2.20 25.90 3.77
N ILE A 434 3.12 26.84 3.52
CA ILE A 434 3.10 27.69 2.32
C ILE A 434 3.25 26.84 1.06
N PHE A 435 4.16 25.87 1.05
CA PHE A 435 4.37 25.01 -0.11
C PHE A 435 3.13 24.18 -0.43
N ILE A 436 2.53 23.55 0.57
CA ILE A 436 1.32 22.74 0.42
C ILE A 436 0.13 23.61 -0.01
N GLU A 437 -0.06 24.79 0.58
CA GLU A 437 -1.11 25.74 0.18
C GLU A 437 -1.00 26.14 -1.30
N GLU A 438 0.20 26.45 -1.77
CA GLU A 438 0.42 26.81 -3.17
C GLU A 438 0.21 25.63 -4.12
N LEU A 439 0.54 24.39 -3.70
CA LEU A 439 0.22 23.20 -4.49
C LEU A 439 -1.29 23.06 -4.72
N TYR A 440 -2.11 23.28 -3.67
CA TYR A 440 -3.57 23.27 -3.82
C TYR A 440 -4.06 24.42 -4.71
N ARG A 441 -3.57 25.65 -4.48
CA ARG A 441 -3.98 26.84 -5.22
C ARG A 441 -3.71 26.74 -6.72
N HIS A 442 -2.63 26.03 -7.12
CA HIS A 442 -2.24 25.83 -8.52
C HIS A 442 -2.69 24.48 -9.09
N GLU A 443 -3.54 23.73 -8.39
CA GLU A 443 -4.04 22.40 -8.81
C GLU A 443 -2.90 21.41 -9.12
N LEU A 444 -1.83 21.47 -8.34
CA LEU A 444 -0.64 20.61 -8.47
C LEU A 444 -0.55 19.54 -7.38
N TYR A 445 -1.34 19.64 -6.31
CA TYR A 445 -1.26 18.72 -5.18
C TYR A 445 -1.47 17.26 -5.60
N ASP A 446 -2.51 16.99 -6.38
CA ASP A 446 -2.84 15.63 -6.85
C ASP A 446 -1.96 15.16 -8.03
N LYS A 447 -1.15 16.04 -8.61
CA LYS A 447 -0.21 15.69 -9.69
C LYS A 447 1.12 15.16 -9.18
N VAL A 448 1.42 15.35 -7.90
CA VAL A 448 2.62 14.84 -7.24
C VAL A 448 2.24 13.81 -6.19
N SER A 449 3.06 12.78 -6.02
CA SER A 449 2.76 11.70 -5.08
C SER A 449 3.11 12.04 -3.64
N GLN A 450 4.13 12.90 -3.46
CA GLN A 450 4.55 13.43 -2.16
C GLN A 450 5.29 14.75 -2.34
N ALA A 451 4.96 15.75 -1.52
CA ALA A 451 5.64 17.04 -1.49
C ALA A 451 5.79 17.53 -0.04
N PHE A 452 6.92 18.13 0.26
CA PHE A 452 7.25 18.68 1.58
C PHE A 452 8.45 19.62 1.53
N ALA A 453 8.61 20.40 2.61
CA ALA A 453 9.79 21.20 2.86
C ALA A 453 10.76 20.47 3.81
N VAL A 454 12.06 20.78 3.68
CA VAL A 454 13.16 20.27 4.52
C VAL A 454 13.93 21.46 5.07
N PHE A 455 14.19 21.45 6.37
CA PHE A 455 14.99 22.48 7.02
C PHE A 455 16.49 22.12 6.99
N LEU A 456 17.27 23.04 6.43
CA LEU A 456 18.73 22.90 6.40
C LEU A 456 19.34 23.86 7.45
N PRO A 457 20.03 23.34 8.49
CA PRO A 457 20.62 24.16 9.56
C PRO A 457 21.91 24.89 9.11
N VAL A 458 21.92 25.34 7.87
CA VAL A 458 23.01 26.13 7.28
C VAL A 458 22.56 27.54 7.02
N LYS A 459 23.40 28.52 7.32
CA LYS A 459 23.11 29.92 7.10
C LYS A 459 23.63 30.37 5.75
N SER A 460 22.77 31.04 5.00
CA SER A 460 23.09 31.68 3.73
C SER A 460 23.02 33.20 3.86
N VAL A 461 23.89 33.90 3.14
CA VAL A 461 23.83 35.36 3.08
C VAL A 461 22.59 35.77 2.27
N GLY A 462 21.81 36.68 2.86
CA GLY A 462 20.72 37.38 2.21
C GLY A 462 20.92 38.89 2.34
N VAL A 463 20.27 39.66 1.49
CA VAL A 463 20.22 41.14 1.57
C VAL A 463 18.75 41.53 1.72
N MET A 464 18.44 42.20 2.81
CA MET A 464 17.10 42.78 3.05
C MET A 464 17.26 44.25 3.37
N GLY A 465 16.73 45.10 2.48
CA GLY A 465 17.04 46.54 2.49
C GLY A 465 18.55 46.74 2.30
N ASP A 466 19.17 47.60 3.10
CA ASP A 466 20.61 47.91 3.02
C ASP A 466 21.49 47.02 3.92
N GLY A 467 20.89 46.00 4.56
CA GLY A 467 21.58 45.12 5.53
C GLY A 467 21.82 43.72 5.04
N ARG A 468 23.02 43.14 5.35
CA ARG A 468 23.27 41.73 5.19
C ARG A 468 22.65 40.96 6.34
N ARG A 469 21.94 39.85 6.00
CA ARG A 469 21.42 38.86 6.95
C ARG A 469 22.02 37.48 6.70
N TYR A 470 22.09 36.69 7.74
CA TYR A 470 22.56 35.29 7.69
C TYR A 470 21.44 34.43 8.26
N ASP A 471 20.53 34.02 7.38
CA ASP A 471 19.35 33.26 7.73
C ASP A 471 19.43 31.83 7.13
N TYR A 472 18.52 30.95 7.55
CA TYR A 472 18.53 29.53 7.18
C TYR A 472 18.01 29.29 5.75
N VAL A 473 18.20 28.05 5.33
CA VAL A 473 17.83 27.55 4.01
C VAL A 473 16.71 26.52 4.14
N ILE A 474 15.73 26.58 3.26
CA ILE A 474 14.70 25.54 3.05
C ILE A 474 14.95 24.85 1.72
N ALA A 475 14.94 23.50 1.71
CA ALA A 475 14.84 22.74 0.50
C ALA A 475 13.38 22.28 0.29
N LEU A 476 12.88 22.41 -0.92
CA LEU A 476 11.59 21.85 -1.33
C LEU A 476 11.81 20.51 -2.01
N ARG A 477 11.02 19.54 -1.69
CA ARG A 477 11.02 18.21 -2.28
C ARG A 477 9.63 17.88 -2.80
N ALA A 478 9.51 17.55 -4.08
CA ALA A 478 8.30 16.96 -4.65
C ALA A 478 8.66 15.82 -5.59
N VAL A 479 7.94 14.72 -5.52
CA VAL A 479 8.21 13.53 -6.31
C VAL A 479 6.95 12.98 -6.93
N GLU A 480 7.13 12.33 -8.09
CA GLU A 480 6.15 11.51 -8.78
C GLU A 480 6.58 10.04 -8.69
N THR A 481 5.68 9.18 -8.27
CA THR A 481 5.93 7.75 -8.13
C THR A 481 4.61 6.97 -8.23
N ILE A 482 4.70 5.70 -8.61
CA ILE A 482 3.56 4.79 -8.63
C ILE A 482 3.60 3.84 -7.41
N ASP A 483 4.78 3.42 -7.03
CA ASP A 483 5.01 2.33 -6.07
C ASP A 483 5.84 2.72 -4.83
N PHE A 484 6.34 3.94 -4.78
CA PHE A 484 7.28 4.44 -3.78
C PHE A 484 8.63 3.69 -3.70
N MET A 485 8.83 2.67 -4.54
CA MET A 485 10.11 1.97 -4.70
C MET A 485 11.07 2.79 -5.57
N THR A 486 10.55 3.32 -6.67
CA THR A 486 11.22 4.26 -7.55
C THR A 486 10.47 5.58 -7.58
N ALA A 487 11.18 6.68 -7.68
CA ALA A 487 10.57 8.01 -7.78
C ALA A 487 11.42 8.95 -8.63
N ARG A 488 10.77 9.79 -9.39
CA ARG A 488 11.41 10.93 -10.05
C ARG A 488 11.01 12.23 -9.33
N TRP A 489 11.88 13.23 -9.38
CA TRP A 489 11.51 14.55 -8.92
C TRP A 489 10.40 15.13 -9.82
N ALA A 490 9.45 15.84 -9.22
CA ALA A 490 8.33 16.41 -9.96
C ALA A 490 8.76 17.67 -10.73
N HIS A 491 8.39 17.75 -12.01
CA HIS A 491 8.64 18.91 -12.85
C HIS A 491 7.63 20.02 -12.60
N LEU A 492 7.73 20.66 -11.43
CA LEU A 492 6.87 21.79 -11.10
C LEU A 492 7.20 23.02 -11.96
N PRO A 493 6.20 23.82 -12.39
CA PRO A 493 6.42 25.03 -13.18
C PRO A 493 7.36 26.01 -12.48
N TYR A 494 8.25 26.65 -13.24
CA TYR A 494 9.18 27.64 -12.66
C TYR A 494 8.48 28.83 -12.01
N GLU A 495 7.39 29.29 -12.60
CA GLU A 495 6.55 30.35 -12.05
C GLU A 495 5.95 29.97 -10.70
N PHE A 496 5.56 28.71 -10.54
CA PHE A 496 5.09 28.16 -9.26
C PHE A 496 6.21 28.18 -8.21
N LEU A 497 7.40 27.67 -8.56
CA LEU A 497 8.56 27.65 -7.66
C LEU A 497 8.98 29.06 -7.24
N ASP A 498 8.89 30.04 -8.15
CA ASP A 498 9.16 31.45 -7.85
C ASP A 498 8.15 32.00 -6.83
N VAL A 499 6.87 31.71 -7.00
CA VAL A 499 5.81 32.14 -6.05
C VAL A 499 6.06 31.55 -4.67
N VAL A 500 6.30 30.23 -4.57
CA VAL A 500 6.56 29.54 -3.30
C VAL A 500 7.81 30.11 -2.63
N SER A 501 8.91 30.28 -3.38
CA SER A 501 10.16 30.81 -2.86
C SER A 501 9.99 32.22 -2.30
N ARG A 502 9.32 33.10 -3.03
CA ARG A 502 9.04 34.48 -2.59
C ARG A 502 8.17 34.52 -1.33
N ARG A 503 7.11 33.70 -1.28
CA ARG A 503 6.25 33.60 -0.10
C ARG A 503 7.03 33.13 1.12
N ILE A 504 7.80 32.05 1.01
CA ILE A 504 8.59 31.52 2.14
C ILE A 504 9.56 32.58 2.65
N ILE A 505 10.32 33.24 1.78
CA ILE A 505 11.31 34.25 2.18
C ILE A 505 10.66 35.46 2.83
N ASN A 506 9.48 35.88 2.35
CA ASN A 506 8.80 37.07 2.86
C ASN A 506 7.94 36.82 4.11
N GLU A 507 7.33 35.62 4.21
CA GLU A 507 6.36 35.29 5.26
C GLU A 507 6.98 34.51 6.43
N VAL A 508 8.17 33.89 6.25
CA VAL A 508 8.87 33.10 7.30
C VAL A 508 10.18 33.81 7.73
N PRO A 509 10.12 34.70 8.72
CA PRO A 509 11.31 35.41 9.21
C PRO A 509 12.38 34.44 9.73
N GLY A 510 13.58 34.50 9.17
CA GLY A 510 14.69 33.59 9.48
C GLY A 510 15.06 32.65 8.33
N ILE A 511 14.31 32.72 7.21
CA ILE A 511 14.66 32.01 5.97
C ILE A 511 15.06 33.04 4.90
N SER A 512 16.21 32.85 4.28
CA SER A 512 16.73 33.74 3.22
C SER A 512 16.96 33.05 1.88
N ARG A 513 16.80 31.73 1.83
CA ARG A 513 17.03 30.95 0.62
C ARG A 513 16.14 29.73 0.54
N VAL A 514 15.65 29.47 -0.67
CA VAL A 514 14.88 28.25 -1.02
C VAL A 514 15.61 27.54 -2.14
N ALA A 515 15.80 26.22 -2.02
CA ALA A 515 16.33 25.33 -3.03
C ALA A 515 15.26 24.30 -3.44
N TYR A 516 15.37 23.73 -4.62
CA TYR A 516 14.50 22.62 -5.06
C TYR A 516 15.33 21.38 -5.32
N ASP A 517 14.98 20.26 -4.68
CA ASP A 517 15.70 18.99 -4.81
C ASP A 517 15.24 18.24 -6.07
N ILE A 518 16.16 18.04 -7.01
CA ILE A 518 15.97 17.36 -8.29
C ILE A 518 16.54 15.93 -8.32
N SER A 519 16.71 15.30 -7.16
CA SER A 519 17.27 13.95 -7.06
C SER A 519 16.19 12.88 -7.31
N GLY A 520 16.55 11.84 -8.10
CA GLY A 520 15.71 10.67 -8.31
C GLY A 520 15.95 9.58 -7.26
N LYS A 521 14.98 8.70 -7.06
CA LYS A 521 15.12 7.47 -6.27
C LYS A 521 15.08 6.25 -7.20
N PRO A 522 16.11 5.39 -7.23
CA PRO A 522 17.43 5.57 -6.59
C PRO A 522 18.30 6.64 -7.27
N PRO A 523 19.48 7.05 -6.75
CA PRO A 523 20.08 6.60 -5.50
C PRO A 523 19.60 7.34 -4.25
N ALA A 524 18.99 8.53 -4.38
CA ALA A 524 18.41 9.23 -3.25
C ALA A 524 17.16 8.52 -2.71
N THR A 525 16.78 8.82 -1.46
CA THR A 525 15.47 8.47 -0.89
C THR A 525 14.45 9.57 -1.16
N ILE A 526 13.17 9.34 -0.88
CA ILE A 526 12.15 10.40 -0.98
C ILE A 526 12.32 11.35 0.20
N GLU A 527 12.27 10.85 1.44
CA GLU A 527 12.64 11.64 2.63
C GLU A 527 14.15 11.83 2.67
N TRP A 528 14.61 12.88 3.34
CA TRP A 528 16.03 13.21 3.40
C TRP A 528 16.77 12.50 4.56
N GLU A 529 16.03 12.17 5.66
CA GLU A 529 16.51 11.40 6.80
C GLU A 529 15.64 10.20 7.12
#